data_baee27565f095b42dcbe51fd5a3de8c9
#
_entry.id   baee27565f095b42dcbe51fd5a3de8c9
#
_cell.length_a   1.000
_cell.length_b   1.000
_cell.length_c   1.000
_cell.angle_alpha   90.00
_cell.angle_beta   90.00
_cell.angle_gamma   90.00
#
_symmetry.space_group_name_H-M   'P 1'
#
loop_
_entity.id
_entity.type
_entity.pdbx_description
1 polymer ?
#
loop_
_entity_poly.entity_id
_entity_poly.type
_entity_poly.pdbx_seq_one_letter_code
_entity_poly.pdbx_strand_id
1 'polypeptide(L)'
;MITTAGFFLMLVSVLKAQAPMDSVAATDISQNQVVGSDASLLESVDYSNIKLPPLGTLFENAKSTPSIELLEKERQLAQKLLSKEKMAFLSFFRVHGSYSYGNTSSTSTSTDVMTPIFSIASGYESSYWNVGASVNVGLESLWDLNGRVNRQRLAVEKASVQKEVAFDELRQQIATIYVRITNNLVALKTASENAVAYRGASLMIEQRFRNNQATIQELAEVRRYENESVQTYQSIQSQISTDIVLLEIMTHTPIITNITTE
;
A
#
# COMPACT_ATOMS: atom_id res chain seq x y z
N MET A 1 7.21 48.10 -30.56
CA MET A 1 7.00 47.38 -31.83
C MET A 1 6.90 45.89 -31.44
N ILE A 2 5.73 45.48 -31.12
CA ILE A 2 4.88 44.45 -31.71
C ILE A 2 5.61 43.12 -31.88
N THR A 3 5.39 42.22 -30.95
CA THR A 3 5.66 40.78 -31.02
C THR A 3 4.38 40.01 -30.86
N THR A 4 4.03 39.26 -31.88
CA THR A 4 2.85 38.41 -31.98
C THR A 4 3.09 37.07 -31.32
N ALA A 5 2.20 36.72 -30.38
CA ALA A 5 2.08 35.42 -29.74
C ALA A 5 1.44 34.40 -30.70
N GLY A 6 2.12 33.30 -30.96
CA GLY A 6 1.59 32.13 -31.67
C GLY A 6 0.92 31.17 -30.72
N PHE A 7 -0.41 31.08 -30.77
CA PHE A 7 -1.26 30.13 -30.07
C PHE A 7 -1.36 28.84 -30.92
N PHE A 8 -0.74 27.75 -30.47
CA PHE A 8 -0.85 26.45 -31.14
C PHE A 8 -1.97 25.65 -30.53
N LEU A 9 -3.11 25.64 -31.20
CA LEU A 9 -4.30 24.85 -30.84
C LEU A 9 -4.12 23.45 -31.42
N MET A 10 -3.87 22.45 -30.56
CA MET A 10 -3.89 21.03 -30.95
C MET A 10 -5.34 20.52 -30.92
N LEU A 11 -5.84 20.28 -32.11
CA LEU A 11 -7.12 19.65 -32.39
C LEU A 11 -6.98 18.14 -32.19
N VAL A 12 -7.60 17.57 -31.14
CA VAL A 12 -7.72 16.14 -30.97
C VAL A 12 -8.93 15.64 -31.75
N SER A 13 -8.68 15.00 -32.87
CA SER A 13 -9.69 14.32 -33.67
C SER A 13 -10.06 12.98 -33.01
N VAL A 14 -11.30 12.90 -32.51
CA VAL A 14 -11.94 11.66 -32.07
C VAL A 14 -12.35 10.85 -33.30
N LEU A 15 -11.60 9.80 -33.60
CA LEU A 15 -11.96 8.81 -34.61
C LEU A 15 -12.92 7.78 -33.98
N LYS A 16 -14.19 7.87 -34.35
CA LYS A 16 -15.24 6.92 -34.00
C LYS A 16 -15.15 5.73 -34.95
N ALA A 17 -14.54 4.62 -34.51
CA ALA A 17 -14.61 3.35 -35.22
C ALA A 17 -15.81 2.58 -34.70
N GLN A 18 -16.86 2.47 -35.55
CA GLN A 18 -17.93 1.50 -35.42
C GLN A 18 -17.41 0.18 -36.04
N ALA A 19 -17.36 -0.89 -35.25
CA ALA A 19 -17.20 -2.26 -35.73
C ALA A 19 -18.50 -3.04 -35.49
N PRO A 20 -18.83 -4.03 -36.32
CA PRO A 20 -20.15 -4.63 -36.40
C PRO A 20 -20.41 -5.61 -35.25
N MET A 21 -21.69 -5.72 -34.90
CA MET A 21 -22.25 -6.76 -34.03
C MET A 21 -22.11 -8.12 -34.72
N ASP A 22 -21.22 -8.94 -34.18
CA ASP A 22 -21.33 -10.38 -34.33
C ASP A 22 -21.71 -10.99 -32.98
N SER A 23 -22.79 -11.73 -33.02
CA SER A 23 -23.38 -12.52 -31.97
C SER A 23 -22.38 -13.60 -31.51
N VAL A 24 -21.78 -13.42 -30.36
CA VAL A 24 -21.06 -14.50 -29.68
C VAL A 24 -21.86 -14.87 -28.42
N ALA A 25 -22.15 -16.16 -28.37
CA ALA A 25 -22.90 -16.87 -27.37
C ALA A 25 -22.56 -16.45 -25.94
N ALA A 26 -23.60 -16.33 -25.13
CA ALA A 26 -23.54 -16.25 -23.70
C ALA A 26 -22.67 -17.39 -23.13
N THR A 27 -21.43 -17.06 -22.75
CA THR A 27 -20.67 -17.91 -21.86
C THR A 27 -20.95 -17.37 -20.47
N ASP A 28 -21.79 -18.07 -19.74
CA ASP A 28 -22.02 -17.91 -18.31
C ASP A 28 -20.67 -17.89 -17.57
N ILE A 29 -20.16 -16.71 -17.29
CA ILE A 29 -19.08 -16.56 -16.33
C ILE A 29 -19.74 -16.56 -14.95
N SER A 30 -19.78 -17.75 -14.37
CA SER A 30 -20.03 -18.00 -12.96
C SER A 30 -18.96 -17.28 -12.11
N GLN A 31 -19.09 -15.96 -11.96
CA GLN A 31 -18.27 -15.14 -11.06
C GLN A 31 -18.97 -14.86 -9.72
N ASN A 32 -20.02 -15.60 -9.38
CA ASN A 32 -20.80 -15.35 -8.16
C ASN A 32 -20.58 -16.38 -7.05
N GLN A 33 -19.53 -17.23 -7.15
CA GLN A 33 -19.33 -18.30 -6.16
C GLN A 33 -18.23 -18.03 -5.11
N VAL A 34 -17.45 -16.95 -5.24
CA VAL A 34 -16.37 -16.68 -4.27
C VAL A 34 -16.77 -15.69 -3.16
N VAL A 35 -17.78 -14.85 -3.40
CA VAL A 35 -18.27 -13.88 -2.39
C VAL A 35 -19.42 -14.45 -1.54
N GLY A 36 -20.07 -15.50 -1.98
CA GLY A 36 -21.22 -16.09 -1.29
C GLY A 36 -20.87 -17.03 -0.13
N SER A 37 -19.67 -17.65 -0.12
CA SER A 37 -19.26 -18.60 0.91
C SER A 37 -18.87 -17.90 2.22
N ASP A 38 -18.21 -16.74 2.13
CA ASP A 38 -17.74 -16.04 3.34
C ASP A 38 -18.88 -15.35 4.09
N ALA A 39 -19.88 -14.83 3.37
CA ALA A 39 -21.06 -14.21 3.98
C ALA A 39 -21.96 -15.25 4.70
N SER A 40 -22.08 -16.46 4.17
CA SER A 40 -22.86 -17.54 4.82
C SER A 40 -22.17 -18.09 6.07
N LEU A 41 -20.84 -18.06 6.11
CA LEU A 41 -20.06 -18.46 7.30
C LEU A 41 -20.27 -17.48 8.46
N LEU A 42 -20.43 -16.19 8.18
CA LEU A 42 -20.69 -15.16 9.18
C LEU A 42 -22.10 -15.30 9.82
N GLU A 43 -23.07 -15.84 9.09
CA GLU A 43 -24.46 -16.00 9.56
C GLU A 43 -24.63 -17.17 10.55
N SER A 44 -23.71 -18.15 10.53
CA SER A 44 -23.74 -19.35 11.38
C SER A 44 -22.82 -19.27 12.61
N VAL A 45 -22.08 -18.16 12.80
CA VAL A 45 -21.13 -18.04 13.90
C VAL A 45 -21.83 -17.85 15.24
N ASP A 46 -21.56 -18.75 16.19
CA ASP A 46 -21.97 -18.58 17.58
C ASP A 46 -21.02 -17.62 18.31
N TYR A 47 -21.45 -16.37 18.42
CA TYR A 47 -20.67 -15.30 19.07
C TYR A 47 -20.54 -15.45 20.58
N SER A 48 -21.25 -16.38 21.21
CA SER A 48 -21.22 -16.56 22.68
C SER A 48 -19.93 -17.20 23.18
N ASN A 49 -19.21 -17.93 22.33
CA ASN A 49 -17.99 -18.68 22.66
C ASN A 49 -16.70 -18.13 21.98
N ILE A 50 -16.75 -16.94 21.39
CA ILE A 50 -15.57 -16.37 20.74
C ILE A 50 -14.46 -16.08 21.75
N LYS A 51 -13.30 -16.72 21.56
CA LYS A 51 -12.06 -16.42 22.27
C LYS A 51 -11.15 -15.60 21.38
N LEU A 52 -11.02 -14.31 21.68
CA LEU A 52 -10.07 -13.44 20.97
C LEU A 52 -8.64 -13.84 21.32
N PRO A 53 -7.70 -13.84 20.34
CA PRO A 53 -6.29 -14.00 20.61
C PRO A 53 -5.78 -12.88 21.53
N PRO A 54 -4.72 -13.12 22.33
CA PRO A 54 -4.16 -12.08 23.17
C PRO A 54 -3.60 -10.91 22.33
N LEU A 55 -3.77 -9.69 22.81
CA LEU A 55 -3.32 -8.46 22.10
C LEU A 55 -1.86 -8.52 21.67
N GLY A 56 -0.99 -9.16 22.46
CA GLY A 56 0.41 -9.30 22.13
C GLY A 56 0.67 -10.03 20.80
N THR A 57 -0.06 -11.13 20.56
CA THR A 57 0.07 -11.87 19.29
C THR A 57 -0.47 -11.09 18.11
N LEU A 58 -1.56 -10.34 18.30
CA LEU A 58 -2.12 -9.46 17.26
C LEU A 58 -1.13 -8.35 16.87
N PHE A 59 -0.44 -7.74 17.84
CA PHE A 59 0.58 -6.73 17.58
C PHE A 59 1.81 -7.32 16.87
N GLU A 60 2.25 -8.53 17.24
CA GLU A 60 3.36 -9.17 16.54
C GLU A 60 3.01 -9.48 15.09
N ASN A 61 1.83 -10.02 14.83
CA ASN A 61 1.39 -10.33 13.48
C ASN A 61 1.19 -9.05 12.64
N ALA A 62 0.72 -7.95 13.25
CA ALA A 62 0.58 -6.67 12.60
C ALA A 62 1.90 -6.05 12.11
N LYS A 63 3.06 -6.47 12.65
CA LYS A 63 4.37 -6.03 12.15
C LYS A 63 4.64 -6.45 10.71
N SER A 64 4.02 -7.54 10.25
CA SER A 64 4.16 -8.07 8.89
C SER A 64 3.18 -7.44 7.89
N THR A 65 2.40 -6.46 8.31
CA THR A 65 1.43 -5.78 7.46
C THR A 65 2.14 -5.01 6.33
N PRO A 66 1.63 -5.05 5.08
CA PRO A 66 2.26 -4.41 3.92
C PRO A 66 2.57 -2.93 4.10
N SER A 67 1.74 -2.20 4.86
CA SER A 67 1.97 -0.79 5.20
C SER A 67 3.25 -0.58 6.01
N ILE A 68 3.52 -1.44 6.99
CA ILE A 68 4.73 -1.39 7.81
C ILE A 68 5.94 -1.88 7.00
N GLU A 69 5.76 -2.89 6.14
CA GLU A 69 6.82 -3.34 5.25
C GLU A 69 7.24 -2.25 4.25
N LEU A 70 6.30 -1.49 3.71
CA LEU A 70 6.59 -0.36 2.83
C LEU A 70 7.52 0.65 3.53
N LEU A 71 7.19 1.06 4.74
CA LEU A 71 8.02 2.00 5.53
C LEU A 71 9.40 1.42 5.86
N GLU A 72 9.51 0.10 6.07
CA GLU A 72 10.80 -0.56 6.22
C GLU A 72 11.62 -0.49 4.93
N LYS A 73 11.01 -0.66 3.75
CA LYS A 73 11.70 -0.49 2.46
C LYS A 73 12.14 0.96 2.24
N GLU A 74 11.32 1.94 2.64
CA GLU A 74 11.70 3.35 2.59
C GLU A 74 12.90 3.66 3.51
N ARG A 75 12.92 3.12 4.72
CA ARG A 75 14.08 3.22 5.62
C ARG A 75 15.34 2.61 5.00
N GLN A 76 15.22 1.41 4.38
CA GLN A 76 16.33 0.76 3.69
C GLN A 76 16.81 1.59 2.49
N LEU A 77 15.91 2.20 1.73
CA LEU A 77 16.26 3.10 0.63
C LEU A 77 17.06 4.30 1.15
N ALA A 78 16.60 4.95 2.22
CA ALA A 78 17.33 6.04 2.84
C ALA A 78 18.73 5.62 3.33
N GLN A 79 18.88 4.41 3.88
CA GLN A 79 20.18 3.85 4.26
C GLN A 79 21.10 3.64 3.05
N LYS A 80 20.59 3.15 1.93
CA LYS A 80 21.36 2.98 0.70
C LYS A 80 21.82 4.32 0.13
N LEU A 81 20.95 5.34 0.19
CA LEU A 81 21.30 6.70 -0.21
C LEU A 81 22.39 7.31 0.71
N LEU A 82 22.28 7.09 2.02
CA LEU A 82 23.33 7.49 2.97
C LEU A 82 24.66 6.80 2.65
N SER A 83 24.66 5.51 2.33
CA SER A 83 25.87 4.78 1.95
C SER A 83 26.46 5.33 0.65
N LYS A 84 25.62 5.66 -0.35
CA LYS A 84 26.04 6.29 -1.59
C LYS A 84 26.70 7.65 -1.33
N GLU A 85 26.10 8.50 -0.49
CA GLU A 85 26.68 9.80 -0.16
C GLU A 85 28.01 9.69 0.61
N LYS A 86 28.13 8.70 1.50
CA LYS A 86 29.41 8.41 2.17
C LYS A 86 30.51 8.03 1.20
N MET A 87 30.17 7.38 0.09
CA MET A 87 31.12 6.99 -0.96
C MET A 87 31.32 8.10 -2.03
N ALA A 88 30.62 9.21 -1.92
CA ALA A 88 30.67 10.26 -2.94
C ALA A 88 32.08 10.85 -3.12
N PHE A 89 32.94 10.76 -2.10
CA PHE A 89 34.35 11.17 -2.21
C PHE A 89 35.12 10.39 -3.29
N LEU A 90 34.70 9.15 -3.61
CA LEU A 90 35.32 8.35 -4.69
C LEU A 90 35.12 8.99 -6.06
N SER A 91 34.13 9.84 -6.24
CA SER A 91 33.91 10.58 -7.49
C SER A 91 35.01 11.59 -7.80
N PHE A 92 35.82 11.95 -6.80
CA PHE A 92 36.98 12.84 -6.99
C PHE A 92 38.13 12.11 -7.70
N PHE A 93 38.14 10.78 -7.69
CA PHE A 93 39.12 9.96 -8.35
C PHE A 93 38.59 9.50 -9.70
N ARG A 94 39.29 9.79 -10.75
CA ARG A 94 38.93 9.37 -12.10
C ARG A 94 40.11 8.60 -12.71
N VAL A 95 39.85 7.36 -13.08
CA VAL A 95 40.78 6.53 -13.84
C VAL A 95 40.30 6.50 -15.28
N HIS A 96 41.19 6.76 -16.22
CA HIS A 96 40.90 6.68 -17.65
C HIS A 96 41.93 5.85 -18.37
N GLY A 97 41.50 5.07 -19.33
CA GLY A 97 42.34 4.33 -20.23
C GLY A 97 41.84 4.50 -21.66
N SER A 98 42.73 4.80 -22.58
CA SER A 98 42.39 4.84 -24.00
C SER A 98 43.40 4.03 -24.79
N TYR A 99 42.92 3.28 -25.75
CA TYR A 99 43.72 2.59 -26.75
C TYR A 99 43.30 3.10 -28.13
N SER A 100 44.27 3.54 -28.90
CA SER A 100 44.07 3.99 -30.28
C SER A 100 45.00 3.20 -31.21
N TYR A 101 44.40 2.58 -32.20
CA TYR A 101 45.12 1.92 -33.28
C TYR A 101 44.71 2.55 -34.61
N GLY A 102 45.69 2.96 -35.40
CA GLY A 102 45.40 3.59 -36.68
C GLY A 102 46.63 3.79 -37.52
N ASN A 103 46.40 4.10 -38.78
CA ASN A 103 47.43 4.51 -39.70
C ASN A 103 47.54 6.04 -39.68
N THR A 104 48.68 6.55 -39.27
CA THR A 104 48.94 8.00 -39.25
C THR A 104 49.73 8.36 -40.52
N SER A 105 49.09 9.02 -41.45
CA SER A 105 49.75 9.60 -42.62
C SER A 105 50.06 11.07 -42.37
N SER A 106 51.32 11.42 -42.39
CA SER A 106 51.75 12.81 -42.42
C SER A 106 52.21 13.20 -43.84
N THR A 107 51.60 14.21 -44.41
CA THR A 107 51.99 14.75 -45.69
C THR A 107 52.75 16.05 -45.43
N SER A 108 54.07 16.04 -45.65
CA SER A 108 54.89 17.24 -45.62
C SER A 108 54.97 17.82 -47.03
N THR A 109 54.43 19.02 -47.26
CA THR A 109 54.55 19.73 -48.51
C THR A 109 55.57 20.84 -48.31
N SER A 110 56.72 20.66 -48.92
CA SER A 110 57.75 21.76 -49.02
C SER A 110 57.51 22.60 -50.27
N THR A 111 57.16 23.85 -50.07
CA THR A 111 57.02 24.86 -51.16
C THR A 111 58.17 25.81 -51.09
N ASP A 112 59.26 25.44 -51.74
CA ASP A 112 60.34 26.37 -51.95
C ASP A 112 60.34 26.77 -53.40
N VAL A 113 60.57 28.10 -53.67
CA VAL A 113 60.35 28.74 -54.98
C VAL A 113 61.32 28.23 -56.05
N MET A 114 62.33 27.41 -55.66
CA MET A 114 63.38 26.97 -56.61
C MET A 114 63.46 25.39 -56.71
N THR A 115 62.64 24.66 -56.10
CA THR A 115 62.65 23.17 -56.17
C THR A 115 61.28 22.63 -56.54
N PRO A 116 61.21 21.54 -57.33
CA PRO A 116 59.93 20.94 -57.68
C PRO A 116 59.24 20.45 -56.40
N ILE A 117 57.93 20.65 -56.32
CA ILE A 117 57.05 20.25 -55.21
C ILE A 117 57.27 18.77 -54.92
N PHE A 118 57.94 18.45 -53.84
CA PHE A 118 58.12 17.09 -53.36
C PHE A 118 57.13 16.84 -52.20
N SER A 119 56.17 16.07 -52.44
CA SER A 119 55.29 15.56 -51.34
C SER A 119 55.76 14.17 -50.95
N ILE A 120 56.27 14.03 -49.74
CA ILE A 120 56.61 12.72 -49.16
C ILE A 120 55.43 12.35 -48.28
N ALA A 121 54.62 11.36 -48.69
CA ALA A 121 53.63 10.73 -47.83
C ALA A 121 54.31 9.53 -47.14
N SER A 122 54.56 9.62 -45.84
CA SER A 122 54.98 8.51 -45.01
C SER A 122 53.80 8.09 -44.15
N GLY A 123 53.26 6.90 -44.41
CA GLY A 123 52.26 6.29 -43.57
C GLY A 123 52.94 5.20 -42.69
N TYR A 124 52.74 5.25 -41.41
CA TYR A 124 53.14 4.16 -40.52
C TYR A 124 51.95 3.78 -39.63
N GLU A 125 51.81 2.48 -39.41
CA GLU A 125 50.84 1.97 -38.44
C GLU A 125 51.34 2.26 -37.02
N SER A 126 50.58 2.93 -36.22
CA SER A 126 50.92 3.18 -34.83
C SER A 126 49.82 2.70 -33.90
N SER A 127 50.21 2.00 -32.86
CA SER A 127 49.37 1.69 -31.74
C SER A 127 49.79 2.59 -30.58
N TYR A 128 48.79 3.31 -30.03
CA TYR A 128 49.03 4.19 -28.89
C TYR A 128 48.06 3.83 -27.78
N TRP A 129 48.57 3.60 -26.60
CA TRP A 129 47.79 3.41 -25.42
C TRP A 129 48.15 4.47 -24.37
N ASN A 130 47.13 4.94 -23.67
CA ASN A 130 47.26 5.90 -22.60
C ASN A 130 46.45 5.44 -21.39
N VAL A 131 47.11 5.35 -20.25
CA VAL A 131 46.43 5.08 -18.96
C VAL A 131 46.81 6.22 -18.05
N GLY A 132 45.77 6.82 -17.46
CA GLY A 132 45.97 7.93 -16.54
C GLY A 132 45.01 7.88 -15.38
N ALA A 133 45.43 8.45 -14.27
CA ALA A 133 44.58 8.71 -13.12
C ALA A 133 44.61 10.21 -12.84
N SER A 134 43.43 10.78 -12.60
CA SER A 134 43.30 12.19 -12.24
C SER A 134 42.48 12.34 -10.97
N VAL A 135 42.86 13.27 -10.11
CA VAL A 135 42.14 13.67 -8.93
C VAL A 135 41.62 15.09 -9.19
N ASN A 136 40.31 15.24 -9.21
CA ASN A 136 39.67 16.53 -9.39
C ASN A 136 38.77 16.80 -8.19
N VAL A 137 39.18 17.71 -7.32
CA VAL A 137 38.50 18.06 -6.10
C VAL A 137 38.07 19.52 -6.14
N GLY A 138 36.74 19.73 -6.32
CA GLY A 138 36.15 21.03 -6.14
C GLY A 138 36.07 21.40 -4.64
N LEU A 139 36.57 22.57 -4.27
CA LEU A 139 36.52 23.03 -2.87
C LEU A 139 35.08 23.06 -2.33
N GLU A 140 34.14 23.53 -3.15
CA GLU A 140 32.70 23.51 -2.83
C GLU A 140 32.20 22.11 -2.50
N SER A 141 32.61 21.09 -3.28
CA SER A 141 32.20 19.69 -3.08
C SER A 141 32.72 19.12 -1.77
N LEU A 142 33.88 19.54 -1.29
CA LEU A 142 34.42 19.12 0.02
C LEU A 142 33.60 19.68 1.18
N TRP A 143 33.23 20.96 1.12
CA TRP A 143 32.44 21.62 2.16
C TRP A 143 31.01 21.05 2.20
N ASP A 144 30.38 20.82 1.03
CA ASP A 144 29.01 20.31 0.94
C ASP A 144 28.90 18.80 1.27
N LEU A 145 29.98 18.01 1.08
CA LEU A 145 29.94 16.56 1.31
C LEU A 145 29.46 16.23 2.74
N ASN A 146 30.01 16.89 3.74
CA ASN A 146 29.60 16.67 5.13
C ASN A 146 28.13 17.08 5.36
N GLY A 147 27.69 18.17 4.74
CA GLY A 147 26.29 18.62 4.76
C GLY A 147 25.35 17.60 4.13
N ARG A 148 25.72 17.03 2.97
CA ARG A 148 24.94 15.98 2.28
C ARG A 148 24.83 14.71 3.10
N VAL A 149 25.94 14.22 3.67
CA VAL A 149 25.96 13.05 4.53
C VAL A 149 25.06 13.25 5.76
N ASN A 150 25.13 14.43 6.38
CA ASN A 150 24.28 14.76 7.55
C ASN A 150 22.79 14.83 7.17
N ARG A 151 22.46 15.45 6.03
CA ARG A 151 21.06 15.44 5.52
C ARG A 151 20.54 14.03 5.30
N GLN A 152 21.34 13.13 4.71
CA GLN A 152 20.95 11.74 4.51
C GLN A 152 20.87 10.94 5.81
N ARG A 153 21.71 11.26 6.81
CA ARG A 153 21.59 10.65 8.15
C ARG A 153 20.26 11.01 8.79
N LEU A 154 19.88 12.28 8.74
CA LEU A 154 18.59 12.75 9.24
C LEU A 154 17.41 12.15 8.47
N ALA A 155 17.57 11.91 7.17
CA ALA A 155 16.54 11.24 6.36
C ALA A 155 16.32 9.78 6.80
N VAL A 156 17.39 9.06 7.15
CA VAL A 156 17.28 7.69 7.73
C VAL A 156 16.59 7.73 9.09
N GLU A 157 16.97 8.65 9.95
CA GLU A 157 16.36 8.81 11.27
C GLU A 157 14.87 9.16 11.14
N LYS A 158 14.54 10.11 10.26
CA LYS A 158 13.14 10.46 9.95
C LYS A 158 12.35 9.23 9.48
N ALA A 159 12.88 8.44 8.55
CA ALA A 159 12.20 7.24 8.07
C ALA A 159 12.01 6.19 9.18
N SER A 160 12.95 6.05 10.11
CA SER A 160 12.79 5.14 11.25
C SER A 160 11.69 5.59 12.20
N VAL A 161 11.63 6.90 12.52
CA VAL A 161 10.58 7.48 13.36
C VAL A 161 9.22 7.39 12.70
N GLN A 162 9.13 7.64 11.39
CA GLN A 162 7.87 7.49 10.64
C GLN A 162 7.31 6.07 10.71
N LYS A 163 8.19 5.05 10.61
CA LYS A 163 7.78 3.65 10.79
C LYS A 163 7.26 3.39 12.21
N GLU A 164 7.93 3.91 13.24
CA GLU A 164 7.48 3.76 14.63
C GLU A 164 6.10 4.40 14.86
N VAL A 165 5.92 5.64 14.40
CA VAL A 165 4.64 6.34 14.51
C VAL A 165 3.52 5.56 13.81
N ALA A 166 3.74 5.10 12.58
CA ALA A 166 2.74 4.31 11.85
C ALA A 166 2.42 2.97 12.55
N PHE A 167 3.42 2.34 13.17
CA PHE A 167 3.19 1.13 13.94
C PHE A 167 2.39 1.39 15.22
N ASP A 168 2.65 2.50 15.91
CA ASP A 168 1.90 2.88 17.11
C ASP A 168 0.44 3.27 16.76
N GLU A 169 0.22 3.94 15.63
CA GLU A 169 -1.13 4.20 15.12
C GLU A 169 -1.89 2.90 14.82
N LEU A 170 -1.23 1.93 14.19
CA LEU A 170 -1.81 0.62 13.91
C LEU A 170 -2.14 -0.14 15.21
N ARG A 171 -1.26 -0.11 16.20
CA ARG A 171 -1.50 -0.70 17.53
C ARG A 171 -2.70 -0.06 18.22
N GLN A 172 -2.82 1.26 18.15
CA GLN A 172 -3.96 1.98 18.72
C GLN A 172 -5.27 1.58 18.05
N GLN A 173 -5.29 1.44 16.72
CA GLN A 173 -6.47 0.98 15.98
C GLN A 173 -6.86 -0.43 16.38
N ILE A 174 -5.91 -1.38 16.41
CA ILE A 174 -6.12 -2.76 16.83
C ILE A 174 -6.66 -2.81 18.27
N ALA A 175 -6.07 -2.07 19.20
CA ALA A 175 -6.52 -2.03 20.59
C ALA A 175 -7.95 -1.47 20.70
N THR A 176 -8.29 -0.44 19.93
CA THR A 176 -9.63 0.16 19.92
C THR A 176 -10.67 -0.84 19.42
N ILE A 177 -10.40 -1.54 18.33
CA ILE A 177 -11.30 -2.57 17.77
C ILE A 177 -11.44 -3.73 18.76
N TYR A 178 -10.35 -4.19 19.34
CA TYR A 178 -10.34 -5.28 20.33
C TYR A 178 -11.23 -4.97 21.54
N VAL A 179 -11.09 -3.78 22.11
CA VAL A 179 -11.92 -3.32 23.25
C VAL A 179 -13.38 -3.21 22.82
N ARG A 180 -13.66 -2.71 21.61
CA ARG A 180 -15.02 -2.60 21.10
C ARG A 180 -15.67 -3.98 20.91
N ILE A 181 -14.96 -4.96 20.36
CA ILE A 181 -15.45 -6.35 20.27
C ILE A 181 -15.77 -6.90 21.66
N THR A 182 -14.86 -6.75 22.61
CA THR A 182 -15.02 -7.25 23.97
C THR A 182 -16.27 -6.64 24.65
N ASN A 183 -16.47 -5.34 24.51
CA ASN A 183 -17.63 -4.64 25.05
C ASN A 183 -18.93 -5.09 24.35
N ASN A 184 -18.90 -5.23 23.03
CA ASN A 184 -20.05 -5.67 22.25
C ASN A 184 -20.43 -7.13 22.54
N LEU A 185 -19.47 -8.02 22.86
CA LEU A 185 -19.77 -9.40 23.29
C LEU A 185 -20.54 -9.42 24.61
N VAL A 186 -20.19 -8.56 25.56
CA VAL A 186 -20.96 -8.41 26.82
C VAL A 186 -22.35 -7.85 26.53
N ALA A 187 -22.45 -6.81 25.70
CA ALA A 187 -23.71 -6.20 25.30
C ALA A 187 -24.63 -7.17 24.53
N LEU A 188 -24.03 -8.04 23.68
CA LEU A 188 -24.76 -9.05 22.91
C LEU A 188 -25.49 -10.02 23.81
N LYS A 189 -24.86 -10.46 24.91
CA LYS A 189 -25.50 -11.34 25.91
C LYS A 189 -26.75 -10.70 26.50
N THR A 190 -26.64 -9.45 26.97
CA THR A 190 -27.76 -8.71 27.53
C THR A 190 -28.86 -8.45 26.48
N ALA A 191 -28.48 -8.13 25.25
CA ALA A 191 -29.44 -7.93 24.16
C ALA A 191 -30.18 -9.23 23.80
N SER A 192 -29.49 -10.37 23.82
CA SER A 192 -30.12 -11.70 23.64
C SER A 192 -31.13 -12.01 24.71
N GLU A 193 -30.77 -11.80 25.98
CA GLU A 193 -31.68 -12.02 27.12
C GLU A 193 -32.92 -11.12 27.01
N ASN A 194 -32.75 -9.85 26.64
CA ASN A 194 -33.86 -8.93 26.42
C ASN A 194 -34.76 -9.35 25.24
N ALA A 195 -34.17 -9.78 24.12
CA ALA A 195 -34.95 -10.25 22.97
C ALA A 195 -35.80 -11.47 23.30
N VAL A 196 -35.26 -12.42 24.08
CA VAL A 196 -36.01 -13.59 24.56
C VAL A 196 -37.12 -13.17 25.52
N ALA A 197 -36.87 -12.25 26.47
CA ALA A 197 -37.86 -11.79 27.44
C ALA A 197 -39.01 -11.05 26.73
N TYR A 198 -38.75 -10.13 25.82
CA TYR A 198 -39.77 -9.40 25.06
C TYR A 198 -40.57 -10.32 24.13
N ARG A 199 -39.92 -11.32 23.53
CA ARG A 199 -40.60 -12.34 22.73
C ARG A 199 -41.60 -13.13 23.61
N GLY A 200 -41.18 -13.53 24.81
CA GLY A 200 -42.07 -14.21 25.79
C GLY A 200 -43.24 -13.31 26.19
N ALA A 201 -42.99 -12.04 26.51
CA ALA A 201 -44.05 -11.06 26.83
C ALA A 201 -45.03 -10.87 25.67
N SER A 202 -44.53 -10.79 24.45
CA SER A 202 -45.33 -10.65 23.23
C SER A 202 -46.28 -11.87 23.05
N LEU A 203 -45.80 -13.08 23.22
CA LEU A 203 -46.62 -14.28 23.14
C LEU A 203 -47.70 -14.31 24.22
N MET A 204 -47.40 -13.89 25.45
CA MET A 204 -48.36 -13.80 26.52
C MET A 204 -49.48 -12.77 26.24
N ILE A 205 -49.12 -11.57 25.77
CA ILE A 205 -50.08 -10.53 25.42
C ILE A 205 -50.91 -10.93 24.18
N GLU A 206 -50.32 -11.58 23.20
CA GLU A 206 -51.05 -12.13 22.06
C GLU A 206 -52.12 -13.17 22.50
N GLN A 207 -51.78 -14.08 23.43
CA GLN A 207 -52.75 -15.00 23.97
C GLN A 207 -53.88 -14.33 24.76
N ARG A 208 -53.55 -13.29 25.57
CA ARG A 208 -54.54 -12.50 26.29
C ARG A 208 -55.46 -11.72 25.32
N PHE A 209 -54.90 -11.16 24.24
CA PHE A 209 -55.65 -10.48 23.20
C PHE A 209 -56.63 -11.45 22.50
N ARG A 210 -56.22 -12.65 22.15
CA ARG A 210 -57.11 -13.69 21.58
C ARG A 210 -58.24 -14.06 22.54
N ASN A 211 -58.02 -13.95 23.85
CA ASN A 211 -59.02 -14.21 24.88
C ASN A 211 -59.86 -12.97 25.24
N ASN A 212 -59.79 -11.86 24.48
CA ASN A 212 -60.40 -10.56 24.74
C ASN A 212 -60.00 -9.92 26.09
N GLN A 213 -58.80 -10.23 26.61
CA GLN A 213 -58.27 -9.78 27.91
C GLN A 213 -57.18 -8.72 27.77
N ALA A 214 -56.82 -8.34 26.55
CA ALA A 214 -55.88 -7.27 26.25
C ALA A 214 -56.39 -6.42 25.10
N THR A 215 -55.93 -5.17 25.05
CA THR A 215 -56.27 -4.23 23.98
C THR A 215 -55.32 -4.31 22.79
N ILE A 216 -55.74 -3.87 21.63
CA ILE A 216 -54.87 -3.83 20.44
C ILE A 216 -53.67 -2.87 20.65
N GLN A 217 -53.83 -1.84 21.49
CA GLN A 217 -52.75 -0.92 21.83
C GLN A 217 -51.64 -1.62 22.66
N GLU A 218 -52.02 -2.41 23.67
CA GLU A 218 -51.09 -3.21 24.47
C GLU A 218 -50.33 -4.22 23.60
N LEU A 219 -51.04 -4.88 22.66
CA LEU A 219 -50.41 -5.80 21.72
C LEU A 219 -49.40 -5.11 20.81
N ALA A 220 -49.82 -3.93 20.25
CA ALA A 220 -48.96 -3.17 19.38
C ALA A 220 -47.70 -2.65 20.09
N GLU A 221 -47.85 -2.21 21.34
CA GLU A 221 -46.74 -1.72 22.15
C GLU A 221 -45.71 -2.81 22.45
N VAL A 222 -46.15 -3.99 22.88
CA VAL A 222 -45.24 -5.10 23.16
C VAL A 222 -44.57 -5.64 21.91
N ARG A 223 -45.29 -5.65 20.76
CA ARG A 223 -44.71 -6.00 19.46
C ARG A 223 -43.64 -5.00 19.04
N ARG A 224 -43.83 -3.71 19.34
CA ARG A 224 -42.79 -2.69 19.07
C ARG A 224 -41.55 -2.94 19.90
N TYR A 225 -41.66 -3.23 21.20
CA TYR A 225 -40.52 -3.57 22.07
C TYR A 225 -39.81 -4.87 21.63
N GLU A 226 -40.57 -5.89 21.22
CA GLU A 226 -40.01 -7.13 20.67
C GLU A 226 -39.16 -6.82 19.43
N ASN A 227 -39.70 -6.07 18.46
CA ASN A 227 -38.99 -5.73 17.26
C ASN A 227 -37.74 -4.87 17.54
N GLU A 228 -37.83 -3.88 18.43
CA GLU A 228 -36.72 -3.02 18.83
C GLU A 228 -35.58 -3.84 19.51
N SER A 229 -35.93 -4.78 20.38
CA SER A 229 -34.95 -5.64 21.04
C SER A 229 -34.25 -6.61 20.07
N VAL A 230 -35.01 -7.19 19.12
CA VAL A 230 -34.45 -8.05 18.07
C VAL A 230 -33.54 -7.25 17.16
N GLN A 231 -33.95 -6.04 16.76
CA GLN A 231 -33.13 -5.16 15.93
C GLN A 231 -31.84 -4.75 16.65
N THR A 232 -31.91 -4.46 17.95
CA THR A 232 -30.73 -4.14 18.76
C THR A 232 -29.77 -5.32 18.82
N TYR A 233 -30.26 -6.52 19.04
CA TYR A 233 -29.45 -7.77 19.02
C TYR A 233 -28.75 -7.95 17.67
N GLN A 234 -29.48 -7.85 16.55
CA GLN A 234 -28.92 -7.98 15.21
C GLN A 234 -27.90 -6.89 14.88
N SER A 235 -28.12 -5.65 15.34
CA SER A 235 -27.17 -4.56 15.14
C SER A 235 -25.84 -4.82 15.86
N ILE A 236 -25.88 -5.26 17.12
CA ILE A 236 -24.66 -5.60 17.88
C ILE A 236 -23.94 -6.78 17.24
N GLN A 237 -24.67 -7.80 16.81
CA GLN A 237 -24.10 -8.95 16.10
C GLN A 237 -23.38 -8.54 14.82
N SER A 238 -24.00 -7.70 14.01
CA SER A 238 -23.40 -7.15 12.79
C SER A 238 -22.14 -6.31 13.06
N GLN A 239 -22.14 -5.52 14.13
CA GLN A 239 -20.97 -4.74 14.54
C GLN A 239 -19.81 -5.65 14.95
N ILE A 240 -20.07 -6.71 15.72
CA ILE A 240 -19.04 -7.68 16.12
C ILE A 240 -18.44 -8.34 14.87
N SER A 241 -19.28 -8.81 13.94
CA SER A 241 -18.80 -9.42 12.68
C SER A 241 -17.89 -8.49 11.91
N THR A 242 -18.32 -7.24 11.74
CA THR A 242 -17.54 -6.22 11.02
C THR A 242 -16.21 -5.97 11.72
N ASP A 243 -16.20 -5.84 13.04
CA ASP A 243 -15.01 -5.57 13.83
C ASP A 243 -14.02 -6.75 13.81
N ILE A 244 -14.51 -7.99 13.81
CA ILE A 244 -13.67 -9.19 13.69
C ILE A 244 -13.00 -9.23 12.32
N VAL A 245 -13.75 -9.01 11.23
CA VAL A 245 -13.19 -8.97 9.87
C VAL A 245 -12.14 -7.86 9.73
N LEU A 246 -12.39 -6.68 10.29
CA LEU A 246 -11.41 -5.60 10.30
C LEU A 246 -10.14 -6.00 11.05
N LEU A 247 -10.29 -6.66 12.20
CA LEU A 247 -9.17 -7.14 13.00
C LEU A 247 -8.36 -8.20 12.26
N GLU A 248 -9.00 -9.14 11.56
CA GLU A 248 -8.35 -10.14 10.70
C GLU A 248 -7.56 -9.51 9.56
N ILE A 249 -8.14 -8.51 8.88
CA ILE A 249 -7.46 -7.78 7.80
C ILE A 249 -6.22 -7.04 8.34
N MET A 250 -6.34 -6.38 9.49
CA MET A 250 -5.25 -5.58 10.07
C MET A 250 -4.13 -6.43 10.66
N THR A 251 -4.44 -7.63 11.14
CA THR A 251 -3.46 -8.48 11.83
C THR A 251 -3.06 -9.72 11.04
N HIS A 252 -3.72 -9.99 9.91
CA HIS A 252 -3.58 -11.23 9.12
C HIS A 252 -3.71 -12.50 9.99
N THR A 253 -4.50 -12.42 11.08
CA THR A 253 -4.72 -13.53 12.00
C THR A 253 -6.15 -14.03 11.83
N PRO A 254 -6.38 -15.27 11.38
CA PRO A 254 -7.73 -15.82 11.25
C PRO A 254 -8.34 -16.01 12.66
N ILE A 255 -9.45 -15.37 12.92
CA ILE A 255 -10.19 -15.44 14.18
C ILE A 255 -11.41 -16.33 14.01
N ILE A 256 -12.12 -16.18 12.88
CA ILE A 256 -13.37 -16.88 12.59
C ILE A 256 -13.13 -18.38 12.35
N THR A 257 -12.06 -18.76 11.69
CA THR A 257 -11.73 -20.18 11.40
C THR A 257 -11.48 -21.01 12.65
N ASN A 258 -11.09 -20.40 13.77
CA ASN A 258 -10.88 -21.10 15.03
C ASN A 258 -12.20 -21.45 15.75
N ILE A 259 -13.34 -20.96 15.28
CA ILE A 259 -14.66 -21.18 15.88
C ILE A 259 -15.34 -22.42 15.28
N THR A 260 -14.96 -22.81 14.07
CA THR A 260 -15.59 -23.91 13.30
C THR A 260 -14.92 -25.29 13.55
N THR A 261 -13.87 -25.39 14.35
CA THR A 261 -13.07 -26.62 14.53
C THR A 261 -13.16 -27.26 15.93
N GLU A 262 -14.11 -26.87 16.76
CA GLU A 262 -14.48 -27.61 17.99
C GLU A 262 -15.96 -28.15 17.83
#